data_ba515a25d36cedd974e7bc23ccd595f2
#
_entry.id   ba515a25d36cedd974e7bc23ccd595f2
#
_cell.length_a   1.000
_cell.length_b   1.000
_cell.length_c   1.000
_cell.angle_alpha   90.00
_cell.angle_beta   90.00
_cell.angle_gamma   90.00
#
_symmetry.space_group_name_H-M   'P 1'
#
loop_
_entity.id
_entity.type
_entity.pdbx_description
1 polymer ?
#
loop_
_entity_poly.entity_id
_entity_poly.type
_entity_poly.pdbx_seq_one_letter_code
_entity_poly.pdbx_strand_id
1 'polypeptide(L)'
;EKAGFDKVFNKDSIAIVLDHFVPNKDIKAAEQSKTCRQFANCQCISHFYDVGKMGIEHALLPEQGVVTAGDCVIGADSHTCTYGALGAFSTGVGSTDMAAGMATGMAWFKVPSAIRFNLTGKLPYNCSGKDVILSIIGNIGVDGALYKSMEFSGDGVQNLSIDDRLCICNMAIEAGAKNGIFPVDEITQAYMTNRCERKPVVFEADKDAKYDKVYEI
;
A
#
# COMPACT_ATOMS: atom_id res chain seq x y z
N GLU A 1 21.00 15.04 3.15
CA GLU A 1 22.18 15.95 3.16
C GLU A 1 21.77 17.40 3.47
N LYS A 2 20.87 18.03 2.68
CA LYS A 2 20.45 19.44 2.92
C LYS A 2 19.84 19.69 4.30
N ALA A 3 19.27 18.68 4.93
CA ALA A 3 18.68 18.74 6.26
C ALA A 3 19.62 18.24 7.37
N GLY A 4 20.89 17.98 7.06
CA GLY A 4 21.89 17.53 8.03
C GLY A 4 21.84 16.05 8.41
N PHE A 5 21.14 15.23 7.62
CA PHE A 5 21.11 13.78 7.81
C PHE A 5 22.05 13.09 6.82
N ASP A 6 23.00 12.32 7.33
CA ASP A 6 23.97 11.57 6.52
C ASP A 6 23.59 10.08 6.38
N LYS A 7 22.71 9.59 7.24
CA LYS A 7 22.30 8.18 7.28
C LYS A 7 20.80 8.06 7.41
N VAL A 8 20.28 6.94 6.86
CA VAL A 8 18.91 6.51 7.10
C VAL A 8 18.75 5.95 8.52
N PHE A 9 17.55 6.05 9.07
CA PHE A 9 17.28 5.57 10.43
C PHE A 9 17.44 4.06 10.56
N ASN A 10 17.00 3.29 9.58
CA ASN A 10 17.13 1.84 9.53
C ASN A 10 17.11 1.34 8.08
N LYS A 11 18.23 0.79 7.63
CA LYS A 11 18.41 0.26 6.27
C LYS A 11 17.48 -0.94 5.94
N ASP A 12 17.06 -1.68 6.96
CA ASP A 12 16.24 -2.88 6.83
C ASP A 12 14.73 -2.57 6.78
N SER A 13 14.35 -1.32 7.07
CA SER A 13 12.96 -0.82 6.99
C SER A 13 12.69 0.03 5.75
N ILE A 14 13.61 0.05 4.80
CA ILE A 14 13.50 0.82 3.56
C ILE A 14 13.60 -0.13 2.39
N ALA A 15 12.64 -0.02 1.46
CA ALA A 15 12.68 -0.70 0.18
C ALA A 15 12.84 0.31 -0.97
N ILE A 16 13.63 -0.02 -1.96
CA ILE A 16 13.79 0.73 -3.20
C ILE A 16 13.57 -0.21 -4.37
N VAL A 17 12.61 0.11 -5.21
CA VAL A 17 12.27 -0.65 -6.41
C VAL A 17 12.44 0.24 -7.64
N LEU A 18 13.22 -0.20 -8.61
CA LEU A 18 13.39 0.51 -9.87
C LEU A 18 12.38 0.00 -10.90
N ASP A 19 11.13 0.43 -10.80
CA ASP A 19 10.06 -0.01 -11.71
C ASP A 19 9.57 1.09 -12.67
N HIS A 20 9.43 2.32 -12.22
CA HIS A 20 8.86 3.42 -13.02
C HIS A 20 9.75 3.87 -14.20
N PHE A 21 11.07 3.77 -14.06
CA PHE A 21 12.03 4.27 -15.04
C PHE A 21 12.82 3.17 -15.76
N VAL A 22 12.45 1.92 -15.56
CA VAL A 22 13.15 0.78 -16.16
C VAL A 22 12.17 -0.03 -17.03
N PRO A 23 12.56 -0.39 -18.25
CA PRO A 23 13.80 -0.05 -18.95
C PRO A 23 13.95 1.47 -19.17
N ASN A 24 15.16 2.01 -18.96
CA ASN A 24 15.39 3.43 -19.09
C ASN A 24 15.16 3.89 -20.54
N LYS A 25 14.21 4.78 -20.75
CA LYS A 25 13.85 5.30 -22.07
C LYS A 25 14.77 6.40 -22.58
N ASP A 26 15.45 7.09 -21.67
CA ASP A 26 16.32 8.23 -21.96
C ASP A 26 17.41 8.40 -20.89
N ILE A 27 18.30 9.39 -21.10
CA ILE A 27 19.40 9.69 -20.18
C ILE A 27 18.88 10.12 -18.81
N LYS A 28 17.79 10.89 -18.75
CA LYS A 28 17.22 11.35 -17.48
C LYS A 28 16.72 10.19 -16.62
N ALA A 29 16.03 9.22 -17.22
CA ALA A 29 15.60 8.01 -16.55
C ALA A 29 16.81 7.19 -16.04
N ALA A 30 17.87 7.10 -16.85
CA ALA A 30 19.10 6.42 -16.47
C ALA A 30 19.82 7.11 -15.30
N GLU A 31 19.86 8.44 -15.27
CA GLU A 31 20.45 9.22 -14.17
C GLU A 31 19.65 9.03 -12.86
N GLN A 32 18.32 8.96 -12.93
CA GLN A 32 17.50 8.69 -11.75
C GLN A 32 17.77 7.29 -11.21
N SER A 33 17.79 6.27 -12.08
CA SER A 33 18.15 4.90 -11.68
C SER A 33 19.56 4.84 -11.08
N LYS A 34 20.52 5.58 -11.65
CA LYS A 34 21.89 5.70 -11.10
C LYS A 34 21.87 6.32 -9.69
N THR A 35 21.10 7.37 -9.48
CA THR A 35 20.97 8.04 -8.17
C THR A 35 20.40 7.08 -7.12
N CYS A 36 19.35 6.33 -7.45
CA CYS A 36 18.78 5.31 -6.56
C CYS A 36 19.81 4.22 -6.21
N ARG A 37 20.57 3.73 -7.20
CA ARG A 37 21.65 2.74 -6.97
C ARG A 37 22.74 3.28 -6.03
N GLN A 38 23.17 4.50 -6.27
CA GLN A 38 24.18 5.14 -5.44
C GLN A 38 23.70 5.32 -4.00
N PHE A 39 22.45 5.77 -3.83
CA PHE A 39 21.84 5.90 -2.52
C PHE A 39 21.69 4.55 -1.83
N ALA A 40 21.13 3.54 -2.49
CA ALA A 40 20.97 2.20 -1.94
C ALA A 40 22.30 1.59 -1.48
N ASN A 41 23.36 1.73 -2.29
CA ASN A 41 24.70 1.25 -1.96
C ASN A 41 25.32 2.04 -0.80
N CYS A 42 25.24 3.38 -0.84
CA CYS A 42 25.82 4.24 0.20
C CYS A 42 25.15 4.00 1.57
N GLN A 43 23.84 3.79 1.58
CA GLN A 43 23.06 3.53 2.79
C GLN A 43 22.98 2.05 3.15
N CYS A 44 23.53 1.16 2.34
CA CYS A 44 23.47 -0.30 2.51
C CYS A 44 22.04 -0.83 2.63
N ILE A 45 21.10 -0.30 1.83
CA ILE A 45 19.67 -0.67 1.88
C ILE A 45 19.51 -2.16 1.60
N SER A 46 18.83 -2.88 2.50
CA SER A 46 18.66 -4.33 2.42
C SER A 46 17.67 -4.76 1.34
N HIS A 47 16.59 -4.01 1.15
CA HIS A 47 15.55 -4.30 0.16
C HIS A 47 15.73 -3.40 -1.08
N PHE A 48 16.76 -3.70 -1.86
CA PHE A 48 17.00 -3.00 -3.12
C PHE A 48 16.78 -3.93 -4.32
N TYR A 49 15.82 -3.56 -5.15
CA TYR A 49 15.38 -4.32 -6.32
C TYR A 49 15.76 -3.58 -7.60
N ASP A 50 16.95 -3.86 -8.10
CA ASP A 50 17.50 -3.30 -9.34
C ASP A 50 17.04 -4.09 -10.57
N VAL A 51 17.43 -3.65 -11.75
CA VAL A 51 17.21 -4.33 -13.03
C VAL A 51 17.57 -5.82 -12.94
N GLY A 52 16.65 -6.67 -13.34
CA GLY A 52 16.77 -8.12 -13.27
C GLY A 52 16.25 -8.74 -11.96
N LYS A 53 15.99 -7.92 -10.94
CA LYS A 53 15.33 -8.33 -9.68
C LYS A 53 14.10 -7.50 -9.35
N MET A 54 13.84 -6.48 -10.15
CA MET A 54 12.70 -5.58 -9.98
C MET A 54 11.41 -6.20 -10.53
N GLY A 55 10.29 -5.66 -10.11
CA GLY A 55 8.95 -5.90 -10.62
C GLY A 55 8.13 -4.64 -10.36
N ILE A 56 6.83 -4.68 -10.59
CA ILE A 56 5.92 -3.62 -10.15
C ILE A 56 5.94 -3.60 -8.62
N GLU A 57 6.31 -2.47 -8.00
CA GLU A 57 6.60 -2.41 -6.55
C GLU A 57 5.43 -2.91 -5.70
N HIS A 58 4.19 -2.56 -6.09
CA HIS A 58 3.00 -2.93 -5.32
C HIS A 58 2.61 -4.41 -5.41
N ALA A 59 3.16 -5.15 -6.36
CA ALA A 59 3.09 -6.61 -6.42
C ALA A 59 4.35 -7.24 -5.79
N LEU A 60 5.52 -6.71 -6.13
CA LEU A 60 6.82 -7.24 -5.71
C LEU A 60 6.99 -7.25 -4.19
N LEU A 61 6.72 -6.13 -3.51
CA LEU A 61 6.96 -6.01 -2.07
C LEU A 61 6.09 -6.96 -1.23
N PRO A 62 4.79 -7.14 -1.53
CA PRO A 62 3.98 -8.21 -0.95
C PRO A 62 4.51 -9.61 -1.23
N GLU A 63 4.88 -9.91 -2.49
CA GLU A 63 5.40 -11.23 -2.89
C GLU A 63 6.72 -11.58 -2.20
N GLN A 64 7.57 -10.58 -1.95
CA GLN A 64 8.84 -10.74 -1.24
C GLN A 64 8.69 -10.70 0.29
N GLY A 65 7.46 -10.58 0.81
CA GLY A 65 7.20 -10.54 2.24
C GLY A 65 7.79 -9.31 2.95
N VAL A 66 8.06 -8.24 2.21
CA VAL A 66 8.59 -6.98 2.78
C VAL A 66 7.54 -6.28 3.61
N VAL A 67 6.26 -6.41 3.22
CA VAL A 67 5.12 -5.83 3.92
C VAL A 67 4.25 -6.93 4.54
N THR A 68 3.78 -6.70 5.75
CA THR A 68 2.87 -7.62 6.46
C THR A 68 1.77 -6.87 7.21
N ALA A 69 0.79 -7.61 7.72
CA ALA A 69 -0.28 -7.04 8.52
C ALA A 69 0.24 -6.27 9.73
N GLY A 70 -0.36 -5.11 9.98
CA GLY A 70 -0.01 -4.22 11.08
C GLY A 70 1.16 -3.28 10.80
N ASP A 71 1.79 -3.37 9.63
CA ASP A 71 2.81 -2.40 9.24
C ASP A 71 2.18 -1.01 8.99
N CYS A 72 2.96 0.02 9.27
CA CYS A 72 2.70 1.38 8.83
C CYS A 72 3.69 1.72 7.71
N VAL A 73 3.20 1.79 6.47
CA VAL A 73 4.04 1.97 5.28
C VAL A 73 3.79 3.33 4.64
N ILE A 74 4.85 4.09 4.43
CA ILE A 74 4.81 5.28 3.57
C ILE A 74 5.60 5.01 2.30
N GLY A 75 5.13 5.53 1.18
CA GLY A 75 5.79 5.38 -0.12
C GLY A 75 5.79 6.67 -0.91
N ALA A 76 6.74 6.80 -1.82
CA ALA A 76 6.81 7.93 -2.74
C ALA A 76 5.84 7.81 -3.92
N ASP A 77 5.17 6.68 -4.04
CA ASP A 77 4.11 6.41 -5.01
C ASP A 77 2.72 6.57 -4.39
N SER A 78 1.79 7.15 -5.13
CA SER A 78 0.41 7.38 -4.66
C SER A 78 -0.35 6.08 -4.39
N HIS A 79 -0.03 5.00 -5.12
CA HIS A 79 -0.67 3.69 -4.98
C HIS A 79 -0.07 2.82 -3.86
N THR A 80 0.79 3.39 -3.00
CA THR A 80 1.27 2.71 -1.78
C THR A 80 0.13 2.19 -0.90
N CYS A 81 -1.08 2.75 -1.03
CA CYS A 81 -2.30 2.26 -0.37
C CYS A 81 -2.64 0.79 -0.66
N THR A 82 -2.05 0.17 -1.69
CA THR A 82 -2.23 -1.23 -2.08
C THR A 82 -2.05 -2.22 -0.92
N TYR A 83 -1.12 -1.96 -0.03
CA TYR A 83 -0.76 -2.91 1.03
C TYR A 83 -1.81 -3.04 2.15
N GLY A 84 -2.84 -2.18 2.13
CA GLY A 84 -4.02 -2.36 2.98
C GLY A 84 -4.79 -3.65 2.70
N ALA A 85 -4.60 -4.28 1.53
CA ALA A 85 -5.08 -5.62 1.22
C ALA A 85 -4.51 -6.69 2.16
N LEU A 86 -3.33 -6.44 2.74
CA LEU A 86 -2.68 -7.30 3.73
C LEU A 86 -2.97 -6.86 5.18
N GLY A 87 -3.80 -5.84 5.40
CA GLY A 87 -4.07 -5.30 6.72
C GLY A 87 -2.97 -4.34 7.24
N ALA A 88 -2.18 -3.74 6.34
CA ALA A 88 -1.25 -2.69 6.67
C ALA A 88 -1.89 -1.30 6.52
N PHE A 89 -1.56 -0.34 7.39
CA PHE A 89 -1.82 1.06 7.10
C PHE A 89 -0.76 1.55 6.13
N SER A 90 -1.14 1.80 4.90
CA SER A 90 -0.19 2.18 3.85
C SER A 90 -0.73 3.35 3.02
N THR A 91 0.15 4.33 2.72
CA THR A 91 -0.26 5.53 2.01
C THR A 91 0.90 6.19 1.29
N GLY A 92 0.59 6.84 0.16
CA GLY A 92 1.54 7.69 -0.55
C GLY A 92 1.79 9.00 0.20
N VAL A 93 3.03 9.48 0.13
CA VAL A 93 3.46 10.76 0.70
C VAL A 93 4.33 11.53 -0.30
N GLY A 94 4.49 12.83 -0.08
CA GLY A 94 5.39 13.65 -0.88
C GLY A 94 6.85 13.26 -0.71
N SER A 95 7.69 13.55 -1.70
CA SER A 95 9.12 13.20 -1.68
C SER A 95 9.88 13.79 -0.50
N THR A 96 9.48 14.97 -0.01
CA THR A 96 10.07 15.59 1.19
C THR A 96 9.73 14.80 2.45
N ASP A 97 8.48 14.40 2.60
CA ASP A 97 8.02 13.59 3.75
C ASP A 97 8.64 12.20 3.70
N MET A 98 8.78 11.62 2.50
CA MET A 98 9.49 10.35 2.33
C MET A 98 10.95 10.46 2.75
N ALA A 99 11.64 11.52 2.34
CA ALA A 99 13.03 11.76 2.76
C ALA A 99 13.15 11.95 4.27
N ALA A 100 12.23 12.68 4.90
CA ALA A 100 12.18 12.84 6.35
C ALA A 100 11.91 11.50 7.05
N GLY A 101 10.96 10.71 6.55
CA GLY A 101 10.66 9.36 7.06
C GLY A 101 11.86 8.43 6.98
N MET A 102 12.57 8.40 5.85
CA MET A 102 13.81 7.61 5.70
C MET A 102 14.92 8.05 6.66
N ALA A 103 15.03 9.34 6.94
CA ALA A 103 16.07 9.87 7.83
C ALA A 103 15.76 9.68 9.32
N THR A 104 14.50 9.81 9.72
CA THR A 104 14.09 9.87 11.13
C THR A 104 13.34 8.63 11.63
N GLY A 105 12.80 7.82 10.73
CA GLY A 105 11.87 6.73 11.07
C GLY A 105 10.51 7.22 11.52
N MET A 106 10.19 8.50 11.32
CA MET A 106 8.95 9.11 11.81
C MET A 106 8.25 9.89 10.68
N ALA A 107 6.93 9.81 10.69
CA ALA A 107 6.04 10.66 9.90
C ALA A 107 4.84 11.03 10.77
N TRP A 108 4.26 12.22 10.56
CA TRP A 108 3.03 12.58 11.24
C TRP A 108 1.86 12.54 10.27
N PHE A 109 0.71 12.16 10.79
CA PHE A 109 -0.55 12.15 10.04
C PHE A 109 -1.66 12.75 10.88
N LYS A 110 -2.56 13.48 10.22
CA LYS A 110 -3.90 13.62 10.75
C LYS A 110 -4.56 12.24 10.62
N VAL A 111 -5.02 11.65 11.72
CA VAL A 111 -5.72 10.35 11.67
C VAL A 111 -6.93 10.49 10.75
N PRO A 112 -7.00 9.73 9.65
CA PRO A 112 -8.14 9.78 8.75
C PRO A 112 -9.37 9.20 9.44
N SER A 113 -10.53 9.81 9.23
CA SER A 113 -11.80 9.15 9.56
C SER A 113 -12.08 8.02 8.57
N ALA A 114 -12.90 7.04 8.94
CA ALA A 114 -13.18 5.87 8.14
C ALA A 114 -14.56 5.91 7.49
N ILE A 115 -14.61 5.39 6.26
CA ILE A 115 -15.84 4.99 5.58
C ILE A 115 -15.84 3.47 5.49
N ARG A 116 -16.96 2.84 5.84
CA ARG A 116 -17.11 1.38 5.74
C ARG A 116 -17.88 1.01 4.48
N PHE A 117 -17.33 0.03 3.75
CA PHE A 117 -17.97 -0.61 2.61
C PHE A 117 -18.27 -2.07 2.99
N ASN A 118 -19.55 -2.36 3.15
CA ASN A 118 -20.03 -3.68 3.47
C ASN A 118 -20.31 -4.42 2.17
N LEU A 119 -19.39 -5.30 1.77
CA LEU A 119 -19.46 -6.07 0.54
C LEU A 119 -20.33 -7.31 0.77
N THR A 120 -21.30 -7.58 -0.13
CA THR A 120 -22.21 -8.69 0.00
C THR A 120 -22.23 -9.56 -1.26
N GLY A 121 -22.47 -10.86 -1.08
CA GLY A 121 -22.63 -11.79 -2.20
C GLY A 121 -21.31 -12.20 -2.87
N LYS A 122 -21.37 -12.44 -4.18
CA LYS A 122 -20.25 -12.96 -4.99
C LYS A 122 -20.14 -12.19 -6.29
N LEU A 123 -18.91 -12.06 -6.78
CA LEU A 123 -18.65 -11.47 -8.09
C LEU A 123 -19.33 -12.29 -9.20
N PRO A 124 -20.02 -11.63 -10.14
CA PRO A 124 -20.49 -12.27 -11.36
C PRO A 124 -19.34 -12.82 -12.19
N TYR A 125 -19.67 -13.75 -13.08
CA TYR A 125 -18.71 -14.29 -14.03
C TYR A 125 -18.08 -13.14 -14.86
N ASN A 126 -16.77 -13.19 -15.08
CA ASN A 126 -15.96 -12.15 -15.75
C ASN A 126 -15.84 -10.79 -15.02
N CYS A 127 -16.26 -10.69 -13.74
CA CYS A 127 -15.97 -9.53 -12.90
C CYS A 127 -14.81 -9.82 -11.95
N SER A 128 -14.11 -8.77 -11.55
CA SER A 128 -12.94 -8.80 -10.69
C SER A 128 -13.00 -7.70 -9.63
N GLY A 129 -12.03 -7.64 -8.76
CA GLY A 129 -11.88 -6.55 -7.78
C GLY A 129 -11.86 -5.17 -8.42
N LYS A 130 -11.40 -5.06 -9.67
CA LYS A 130 -11.44 -3.79 -10.41
C LYS A 130 -12.87 -3.30 -10.66
N ASP A 131 -13.79 -4.20 -10.97
CA ASP A 131 -15.20 -3.83 -11.18
C ASP A 131 -15.84 -3.38 -9.87
N VAL A 132 -15.46 -4.00 -8.74
CA VAL A 132 -15.92 -3.59 -7.40
C VAL A 132 -15.50 -2.16 -7.12
N ILE A 133 -14.20 -1.85 -7.21
CA ILE A 133 -13.72 -0.52 -6.88
C ILE A 133 -14.21 0.54 -7.85
N LEU A 134 -14.34 0.23 -9.13
CA LEU A 134 -14.93 1.15 -10.11
C LEU A 134 -16.41 1.42 -9.82
N SER A 135 -17.16 0.41 -9.38
CA SER A 135 -18.56 0.58 -8.95
C SER A 135 -18.64 1.48 -7.71
N ILE A 136 -17.75 1.28 -6.75
CA ILE A 136 -17.66 2.12 -5.55
C ILE A 136 -17.35 3.58 -5.94
N ILE A 137 -16.31 3.81 -6.75
CA ILE A 137 -15.93 5.15 -7.21
C ILE A 137 -17.08 5.80 -8.00
N GLY A 138 -17.76 5.02 -8.85
CA GLY A 138 -18.94 5.50 -9.59
C GLY A 138 -20.07 5.97 -8.68
N ASN A 139 -20.24 5.34 -7.52
CA ASN A 139 -21.28 5.68 -6.55
C ASN A 139 -20.90 6.88 -5.65
N ILE A 140 -19.64 6.97 -5.22
CA ILE A 140 -19.21 8.00 -4.25
C ILE A 140 -18.52 9.21 -4.89
N GLY A 141 -18.06 9.07 -6.16
CA GLY A 141 -17.25 10.06 -6.87
C GLY A 141 -15.77 9.99 -6.54
N VAL A 142 -14.95 10.66 -7.35
CA VAL A 142 -13.47 10.68 -7.23
C VAL A 142 -12.97 11.37 -5.95
N ASP A 143 -13.80 12.19 -5.30
CA ASP A 143 -13.51 12.85 -4.02
C ASP A 143 -14.32 12.27 -2.86
N GLY A 144 -15.07 11.18 -3.08
CA GLY A 144 -16.00 10.63 -2.11
C GLY A 144 -15.35 10.11 -0.84
N ALA A 145 -14.08 9.74 -0.90
CA ALA A 145 -13.29 9.30 0.23
C ALA A 145 -12.08 10.21 0.50
N LEU A 146 -12.16 11.49 0.11
CA LEU A 146 -11.05 12.43 0.26
C LEU A 146 -10.49 12.46 1.68
N TYR A 147 -9.21 12.12 1.82
CA TYR A 147 -8.47 12.02 3.08
C TYR A 147 -9.11 11.07 4.11
N LYS A 148 -9.79 10.02 3.68
CA LYS A 148 -10.41 9.02 4.56
C LYS A 148 -9.74 7.65 4.39
N SER A 149 -9.99 6.77 5.34
CA SER A 149 -9.69 5.35 5.22
C SER A 149 -10.93 4.63 4.68
N MET A 150 -10.77 3.81 3.64
CA MET A 150 -11.83 2.94 3.13
C MET A 150 -11.68 1.57 3.78
N GLU A 151 -12.60 1.19 4.67
CA GLU A 151 -12.60 -0.10 5.33
C GLU A 151 -13.58 -1.04 4.64
N PHE A 152 -13.10 -2.21 4.21
CA PHE A 152 -13.90 -3.23 3.54
C PHE A 152 -14.30 -4.33 4.53
N SER A 153 -15.55 -4.72 4.51
CA SER A 153 -16.12 -5.72 5.42
C SER A 153 -17.29 -6.45 4.75
N GLY A 154 -17.93 -7.33 5.47
CA GLY A 154 -19.11 -8.09 4.99
C GLY A 154 -18.74 -9.48 4.51
N ASP A 155 -19.75 -10.29 4.23
CA ASP A 155 -19.62 -11.68 3.79
C ASP A 155 -19.06 -11.81 2.36
N GLY A 156 -19.20 -10.76 1.54
CA GLY A 156 -18.62 -10.70 0.21
C GLY A 156 -17.09 -10.72 0.20
N VAL A 157 -16.44 -10.23 1.29
CA VAL A 157 -14.97 -10.20 1.39
C VAL A 157 -14.34 -11.59 1.25
N GLN A 158 -14.99 -12.63 1.78
CA GLN A 158 -14.51 -14.01 1.69
C GLN A 158 -14.53 -14.58 0.25
N ASN A 159 -15.26 -13.92 -0.65
CA ASN A 159 -15.34 -14.32 -2.05
C ASN A 159 -14.33 -13.59 -2.96
N LEU A 160 -13.52 -12.68 -2.39
CA LEU A 160 -12.49 -11.95 -3.10
C LEU A 160 -11.12 -12.63 -2.91
N SER A 161 -10.46 -12.88 -4.01
CA SER A 161 -9.05 -13.31 -3.97
C SER A 161 -8.15 -12.22 -3.38
N ILE A 162 -6.92 -12.58 -3.02
CA ILE A 162 -5.95 -11.57 -2.59
C ILE A 162 -5.64 -10.56 -3.70
N ASP A 163 -5.63 -10.99 -4.96
CA ASP A 163 -5.39 -10.12 -6.11
C ASP A 163 -6.52 -9.10 -6.30
N ASP A 164 -7.78 -9.53 -6.07
CA ASP A 164 -8.92 -8.61 -6.06
C ASP A 164 -8.78 -7.55 -4.96
N ARG A 165 -8.38 -7.96 -3.76
CA ARG A 165 -8.17 -7.06 -2.62
C ARG A 165 -7.02 -6.08 -2.88
N LEU A 166 -5.91 -6.55 -3.45
CA LEU A 166 -4.78 -5.71 -3.85
C LEU A 166 -5.24 -4.67 -4.88
N CYS A 167 -6.03 -5.08 -5.88
CA CYS A 167 -6.58 -4.17 -6.88
C CYS A 167 -7.52 -3.13 -6.27
N ILE A 168 -8.42 -3.53 -5.37
CA ILE A 168 -9.35 -2.63 -4.68
C ILE A 168 -8.59 -1.60 -3.83
N CYS A 169 -7.63 -2.03 -3.03
CA CYS A 169 -6.83 -1.14 -2.20
C CYS A 169 -5.93 -0.22 -3.04
N ASN A 170 -5.36 -0.73 -4.14
CA ASN A 170 -4.56 0.06 -5.07
C ASN A 170 -5.36 1.26 -5.59
N MET A 171 -6.60 1.03 -6.01
CA MET A 171 -7.45 2.08 -6.56
C MET A 171 -8.22 2.91 -5.52
N ALA A 172 -7.98 2.72 -4.24
CA ALA A 172 -8.57 3.58 -3.20
C ALA A 172 -8.15 5.05 -3.35
N ILE A 173 -6.95 5.30 -3.86
CA ILE A 173 -6.45 6.66 -4.14
C ILE A 173 -7.32 7.38 -5.19
N GLU A 174 -7.94 6.66 -6.13
CA GLU A 174 -8.79 7.21 -7.17
C GLU A 174 -10.14 7.76 -6.60
N ALA A 175 -10.48 7.38 -5.37
CA ALA A 175 -11.57 7.98 -4.60
C ALA A 175 -11.08 9.10 -3.66
N GLY A 176 -9.80 9.48 -3.73
CA GLY A 176 -9.16 10.46 -2.85
C GLY A 176 -8.78 9.90 -1.47
N ALA A 177 -8.87 8.60 -1.25
CA ALA A 177 -8.61 7.98 0.04
C ALA A 177 -7.12 8.00 0.42
N LYS A 178 -6.85 7.97 1.73
CA LYS A 178 -5.50 7.75 2.25
C LYS A 178 -5.08 6.29 2.11
N ASN A 179 -6.00 5.38 2.34
CA ASN A 179 -5.80 3.94 2.12
C ASN A 179 -7.14 3.22 1.94
N GLY A 180 -7.07 2.02 1.38
CA GLY A 180 -8.10 1.00 1.53
C GLY A 180 -7.55 -0.11 2.44
N ILE A 181 -8.38 -0.73 3.26
CA ILE A 181 -7.94 -1.76 4.17
C ILE A 181 -8.94 -2.92 4.24
N PHE A 182 -8.42 -4.14 4.15
CA PHE A 182 -9.17 -5.39 4.32
C PHE A 182 -8.86 -6.05 5.67
N PRO A 183 -9.78 -6.84 6.21
CA PRO A 183 -9.51 -7.66 7.39
C PRO A 183 -8.46 -8.73 7.06
N VAL A 184 -7.69 -9.09 8.08
CA VAL A 184 -6.67 -10.15 7.99
C VAL A 184 -7.35 -11.50 8.27
N ASP A 185 -7.99 -12.05 7.26
CA ASP A 185 -8.66 -13.35 7.30
C ASP A 185 -7.76 -14.51 6.84
N GLU A 186 -8.32 -15.69 6.67
CA GLU A 186 -7.60 -16.89 6.22
C GLU A 186 -6.94 -16.72 4.85
N ILE A 187 -7.56 -15.97 3.93
CA ILE A 187 -7.02 -15.70 2.59
C ILE A 187 -5.76 -14.86 2.71
N THR A 188 -5.82 -13.79 3.48
CA THR A 188 -4.67 -12.89 3.72
C THR A 188 -3.56 -13.63 4.47
N GLN A 189 -3.90 -14.41 5.49
CA GLN A 189 -2.94 -15.22 6.24
C GLN A 189 -2.25 -16.26 5.36
N ALA A 190 -3.01 -16.97 4.53
CA ALA A 190 -2.47 -17.95 3.58
C ALA A 190 -1.50 -17.30 2.57
N TYR A 191 -1.83 -16.10 2.10
CA TYR A 191 -0.93 -15.36 1.20
C TYR A 191 0.38 -14.96 1.88
N MET A 192 0.33 -14.48 3.13
CA MET A 192 1.52 -14.06 3.87
C MET A 192 2.37 -15.24 4.36
N THR A 193 1.77 -16.42 4.53
CA THR A 193 2.48 -17.62 4.96
C THR A 193 3.56 -17.99 3.95
N ASN A 194 4.77 -18.28 4.43
CA ASN A 194 5.97 -18.57 3.64
C ASN A 194 6.52 -17.40 2.80
N ARG A 195 5.95 -16.20 2.90
CA ARG A 195 6.47 -14.99 2.26
C ARG A 195 7.12 -14.04 3.26
N CYS A 196 6.48 -13.82 4.39
CA CYS A 196 6.96 -12.90 5.41
C CYS A 196 7.53 -13.67 6.60
N GLU A 197 8.80 -13.37 6.97
CA GLU A 197 9.43 -13.94 8.17
C GLU A 197 8.97 -13.24 9.46
N ARG A 198 8.49 -11.99 9.34
CA ARG A 198 7.98 -11.22 10.48
C ARG A 198 6.59 -11.71 10.87
N LYS A 199 6.35 -11.78 12.18
CA LYS A 199 5.03 -12.12 12.69
C LYS A 199 4.04 -10.99 12.40
N PRO A 200 2.91 -11.26 11.72
CA PRO A 200 1.88 -10.25 11.49
C PRO A 200 1.24 -9.80 12.81
N VAL A 201 0.90 -8.51 12.87
CA VAL A 201 0.10 -7.94 13.95
C VAL A 201 -1.27 -7.58 13.38
N VAL A 202 -2.31 -8.22 13.88
CA VAL A 202 -3.68 -8.03 13.38
C VAL A 202 -4.37 -6.97 14.24
N PHE A 203 -4.86 -5.94 13.59
CA PHE A 203 -5.74 -4.94 14.20
C PHE A 203 -7.16 -5.11 13.65
N GLU A 204 -8.12 -5.05 14.53
CA GLU A 204 -9.55 -5.10 14.22
C GLU A 204 -10.25 -3.86 14.75
N ALA A 205 -11.34 -3.47 14.12
CA ALA A 205 -12.17 -2.38 14.61
C ALA A 205 -12.80 -2.73 15.97
N ASP A 206 -12.85 -1.77 16.88
CA ASP A 206 -13.56 -1.91 18.12
C ASP A 206 -15.05 -2.15 17.87
N LYS A 207 -15.74 -2.83 18.80
CA LYS A 207 -17.18 -3.17 18.66
C LYS A 207 -18.07 -1.93 18.53
N ASP A 208 -17.63 -0.80 19.07
CA ASP A 208 -18.31 0.49 19.04
C ASP A 208 -17.65 1.49 18.07
N ALA A 209 -16.82 1.00 17.15
CA ALA A 209 -16.18 1.82 16.12
C ALA A 209 -17.22 2.62 15.33
N LYS A 210 -16.91 3.91 15.12
CA LYS A 210 -17.77 4.83 14.39
C LYS A 210 -17.20 5.12 13.02
N TYR A 211 -18.07 5.11 12.03
CA TYR A 211 -17.76 5.42 10.64
C TYR A 211 -18.46 6.68 10.20
N ASP A 212 -17.82 7.49 9.36
CA ASP A 212 -18.47 8.69 8.79
C ASP A 212 -19.66 8.31 7.92
N LYS A 213 -19.52 7.21 7.19
CA LYS A 213 -20.55 6.59 6.34
C LYS A 213 -20.37 5.10 6.29
N VAL A 214 -21.47 4.40 6.04
CA VAL A 214 -21.51 2.95 5.73
C VAL A 214 -22.23 2.78 4.41
N TYR A 215 -21.62 2.07 3.48
CA TYR A 215 -22.21 1.71 2.19
C TYR A 215 -22.41 0.20 2.09
N GLU A 216 -23.55 -0.21 1.57
CA GLU A 216 -23.82 -1.59 1.18
C GLU A 216 -23.52 -1.74 -0.33
N ILE A 217 -22.67 -2.70 -0.70
CA ILE A 217 -22.20 -2.93 -2.05
C ILE A 217 -22.48 -4.38 -2.46
#